data_91e55f683c22fd059684152dec6bb2ff
#
_entry.id   91e55f683c22fd059684152dec6bb2ff
#
_cell.length_a   1.000
_cell.length_b   1.000
_cell.length_c   1.000
_cell.angle_alpha   90.00
_cell.angle_beta   90.00
_cell.angle_gamma   90.00
#
_symmetry.space_group_name_H-M   'P 1'
#
loop_
_entity.id
_entity.type
_entity.pdbx_description
1 polymer ?
#
loop_
_entity_poly.entity_id
_entity_poly.type
_entity_poly.pdbx_seq_one_letter_code
_entity_poly.pdbx_strand_id
1 'polypeptide(L)'
;AAKEEIEETLGEILRIAFKDPSYMMIFVGFFSCGYQLAFITAHFPALVTEMTFAESIESSGWCGDLGIDSTAALGGLAISVIGAANILGTLLAGWAGNRYGKKWLLSGIYAGRSIAAAWFIMTPITANTVIIFSFAMGFLWLATVPLTSGLVAHIYGLKYMATLYGIVFFSHQLGSFVGVYLGGVLYDISGSYTMVWWIGIAVGVFSSL
;
A
#
# COMPACT_ATOMS: atom_id res chain seq x y z
N ALA A 1 -23.50 -26.76 -33.05
CA ALA A 1 -24.37 -26.29 -31.97
C ALA A 1 -23.58 -25.23 -31.20
N ALA A 2 -23.90 -23.95 -31.39
CA ALA A 2 -23.38 -22.88 -30.53
C ALA A 2 -23.90 -23.17 -29.10
N LYS A 3 -22.99 -23.29 -28.12
CA LYS A 3 -23.38 -23.20 -26.75
C LYS A 3 -24.00 -21.81 -26.59
N GLU A 4 -25.29 -21.73 -26.26
CA GLU A 4 -25.87 -20.53 -25.66
C GLU A 4 -25.03 -20.23 -24.41
N GLU A 5 -24.16 -19.24 -24.49
CA GLU A 5 -23.57 -18.61 -23.32
C GLU A 5 -24.75 -17.99 -22.57
N ILE A 6 -25.16 -18.60 -21.47
CA ILE A 6 -26.11 -18.01 -20.52
C ILE A 6 -25.45 -16.68 -20.09
N GLU A 7 -25.95 -15.58 -20.66
CA GLU A 7 -25.44 -14.26 -20.33
C GLU A 7 -25.89 -13.90 -18.91
N GLU A 8 -25.00 -14.14 -17.94
CA GLU A 8 -25.22 -13.71 -16.57
C GLU A 8 -25.52 -12.21 -16.52
N THR A 9 -26.52 -11.84 -15.77
CA THR A 9 -26.85 -10.43 -15.51
C THR A 9 -25.88 -9.85 -14.49
N LEU A 10 -25.76 -8.50 -14.46
CA LEU A 10 -24.93 -7.83 -13.44
C LEU A 10 -25.29 -8.23 -12.00
N GLY A 11 -26.60 -8.41 -11.72
CA GLY A 11 -27.06 -8.82 -10.38
C GLY A 11 -26.61 -10.24 -10.00
N GLU A 12 -26.62 -11.16 -10.95
CA GLU A 12 -26.17 -12.54 -10.74
C GLU A 12 -24.67 -12.60 -10.51
N ILE A 13 -23.84 -11.92 -11.31
CA ILE A 13 -22.40 -11.92 -11.15
C ILE A 13 -21.98 -11.26 -9.82
N LEU A 14 -22.66 -10.21 -9.39
CA LEU A 14 -22.44 -9.62 -8.07
C LEU A 14 -22.77 -10.60 -6.94
N ARG A 15 -23.91 -11.31 -7.06
CA ARG A 15 -24.29 -12.34 -6.06
C ARG A 15 -23.27 -13.48 -6.00
N ILE A 16 -22.72 -13.88 -7.13
CA ILE A 16 -21.67 -14.91 -7.22
C ILE A 16 -20.40 -14.38 -6.56
N ALA A 17 -19.94 -13.19 -6.94
CA ALA A 17 -18.71 -12.60 -6.43
C ALA A 17 -18.74 -12.43 -4.90
N PHE A 18 -19.82 -11.89 -4.32
CA PHE A 18 -19.92 -11.71 -2.88
C PHE A 18 -20.04 -13.02 -2.08
N LYS A 19 -20.30 -14.16 -2.74
CA LYS A 19 -20.28 -15.49 -2.13
C LYS A 19 -18.95 -16.20 -2.36
N ASP A 20 -18.11 -15.72 -3.28
CA ASP A 20 -16.82 -16.31 -3.58
C ASP A 20 -15.77 -15.87 -2.54
N PRO A 21 -15.20 -16.80 -1.76
CA PRO A 21 -14.14 -16.49 -0.82
C PRO A 21 -12.95 -15.78 -1.47
N SER A 22 -12.62 -16.13 -2.73
CA SER A 22 -11.50 -15.50 -3.44
C SER A 22 -11.75 -14.02 -3.65
N TYR A 23 -12.96 -13.62 -4.04
CA TYR A 23 -13.34 -12.23 -4.19
C TYR A 23 -13.32 -11.48 -2.86
N MET A 24 -13.84 -12.10 -1.80
CA MET A 24 -13.84 -11.50 -0.45
C MET A 24 -12.41 -11.32 0.08
N MET A 25 -11.50 -12.25 -0.19
CA MET A 25 -10.09 -12.10 0.16
C MET A 25 -9.43 -10.95 -0.62
N ILE A 26 -9.73 -10.79 -1.91
CA ILE A 26 -9.27 -9.65 -2.71
C ILE A 26 -9.81 -8.33 -2.13
N PHE A 27 -11.09 -8.30 -1.76
CA PHE A 27 -11.76 -7.13 -1.17
C PHE A 27 -11.10 -6.72 0.15
N VAL A 28 -10.87 -7.66 1.07
CA VAL A 28 -10.22 -7.42 2.36
C VAL A 28 -8.74 -7.07 2.19
N GLY A 29 -8.03 -7.75 1.30
CA GLY A 29 -6.64 -7.44 0.98
C GLY A 29 -6.48 -6.02 0.44
N PHE A 30 -7.40 -5.59 -0.40
CA PHE A 30 -7.33 -4.23 -0.97
C PHE A 30 -7.75 -3.15 0.03
N PHE A 31 -8.62 -3.45 0.99
CA PHE A 31 -8.87 -2.62 2.17
C PHE A 31 -7.57 -2.38 2.95
N SER A 32 -6.80 -3.44 3.22
CA SER A 32 -5.51 -3.34 3.92
C SER A 32 -4.52 -2.47 3.17
N CYS A 33 -4.51 -2.58 1.84
CA CYS A 33 -3.71 -1.70 0.98
C CYS A 33 -4.04 -0.23 1.23
N GLY A 34 -5.33 0.12 1.17
CA GLY A 34 -5.80 1.47 1.43
C GLY A 34 -5.40 1.99 2.80
N TYR A 35 -5.59 1.17 3.83
CA TYR A 35 -5.21 1.49 5.19
C TYR A 35 -3.72 1.89 5.29
N GLN A 36 -2.82 1.03 4.81
CA GLN A 36 -1.38 1.27 4.91
C GLN A 36 -0.93 2.49 4.10
N LEU A 37 -1.40 2.62 2.86
CA LEU A 37 -0.97 3.68 1.97
C LEU A 37 -1.42 5.06 2.45
N ALA A 38 -2.69 5.18 2.80
CA ALA A 38 -3.25 6.45 3.22
C ALA A 38 -2.70 6.91 4.58
N PHE A 39 -2.52 5.97 5.52
CA PHE A 39 -1.84 6.25 6.78
C PHE A 39 -0.43 6.83 6.54
N ILE A 40 0.39 6.17 5.71
CA ILE A 40 1.74 6.63 5.41
C ILE A 40 1.69 8.00 4.71
N THR A 41 0.83 8.18 3.72
CA THR A 41 0.74 9.46 3.01
C THR A 41 0.40 10.62 3.94
N ALA A 42 -0.51 10.40 4.89
CA ALA A 42 -0.99 11.46 5.77
C ALA A 42 -0.05 11.73 6.95
N HIS A 43 0.54 10.69 7.54
CA HIS A 43 1.22 10.79 8.84
C HIS A 43 2.75 10.61 8.77
N PHE A 44 3.29 10.02 7.72
CA PHE A 44 4.73 9.81 7.60
C PHE A 44 5.54 11.10 7.52
N PRO A 45 5.14 12.14 6.76
CA PRO A 45 5.85 13.41 6.78
C PRO A 45 5.86 14.07 8.16
N ALA A 46 4.73 14.01 8.89
CA ALA A 46 4.63 14.52 10.25
C ALA A 46 5.56 13.74 11.19
N LEU A 47 5.56 12.41 11.12
CA LEU A 47 6.49 11.56 11.87
C LEU A 47 7.95 11.94 11.62
N VAL A 48 8.33 12.21 10.38
CA VAL A 48 9.69 12.65 10.02
C VAL A 48 10.00 14.04 10.60
N THR A 49 9.02 14.94 10.69
CA THR A 49 9.25 16.30 11.24
C THR A 49 9.32 16.33 12.76
N GLU A 50 8.61 15.44 13.46
CA GLU A 50 8.58 15.39 14.94
C GLU A 50 9.84 14.77 15.56
N MET A 51 10.56 13.97 14.80
CA MET A 51 11.77 13.35 15.30
C MET A 51 12.94 14.33 15.34
N THR A 52 13.71 14.32 16.40
CA THR A 52 14.89 15.18 16.65
C THR A 52 16.02 14.87 15.66
N PHE A 53 15.86 15.30 14.41
CA PHE A 53 16.73 14.96 13.30
C PHE A 53 17.86 15.94 13.01
N ALA A 54 17.96 17.04 13.70
CA ALA A 54 19.01 18.01 13.43
C ALA A 54 20.38 17.32 13.35
N GLU A 55 20.72 16.50 14.33
CA GLU A 55 22.00 15.75 14.34
C GLU A 55 22.13 14.74 13.18
N SER A 56 21.05 14.08 12.76
CA SER A 56 21.15 13.05 11.73
C SER A 56 21.16 13.65 10.30
N ILE A 57 20.61 14.84 10.09
CA ILE A 57 20.72 15.59 8.84
C ILE A 57 22.13 16.14 8.69
N GLU A 58 22.67 16.74 9.74
CA GLU A 58 24.07 17.25 9.76
C GLU A 58 25.11 16.14 9.59
N SER A 59 24.86 14.96 10.18
CA SER A 59 25.76 13.80 10.04
C SER A 59 25.67 13.09 8.69
N SER A 60 24.60 13.33 7.92
CA SER A 60 24.39 12.74 6.60
C SER A 60 24.89 13.68 5.53
N GLY A 61 26.17 13.64 5.19
CA GLY A 61 26.81 14.58 4.25
C GLY A 61 26.03 14.85 2.96
N TRP A 62 25.31 13.86 2.41
CA TRP A 62 24.49 13.98 1.21
C TRP A 62 23.27 14.91 1.38
N CYS A 63 22.76 15.11 2.60
CA CYS A 63 21.66 16.05 2.85
C CYS A 63 22.07 17.48 2.52
N GLY A 64 23.28 17.89 2.96
CA GLY A 64 23.84 19.20 2.64
C GLY A 64 24.08 19.38 1.15
N ASP A 65 24.58 18.36 0.46
CA ASP A 65 24.83 18.39 -0.99
C ASP A 65 23.54 18.57 -1.81
N LEU A 66 22.41 18.08 -1.30
CA LEU A 66 21.09 18.24 -1.92
C LEU A 66 20.29 19.44 -1.42
N GLY A 67 20.86 20.25 -0.52
CA GLY A 67 20.18 21.42 0.07
C GLY A 67 19.03 21.03 1.01
N ILE A 68 19.10 19.86 1.64
CA ILE A 68 18.13 19.37 2.63
C ILE A 68 18.60 19.83 4.00
N ASP A 69 18.07 20.95 4.44
CA ASP A 69 18.47 21.66 5.66
C ASP A 69 17.43 21.53 6.80
N SER A 70 16.33 20.81 6.54
CA SER A 70 15.23 20.68 7.50
C SER A 70 14.55 19.32 7.40
N THR A 71 13.92 18.89 8.52
CA THR A 71 13.12 17.67 8.57
C THR A 71 11.91 17.74 7.62
N ALA A 72 11.35 18.94 7.41
CA ALA A 72 10.27 19.14 6.46
C ALA A 72 10.74 18.91 5.01
N ALA A 73 11.95 19.38 4.64
CA ALA A 73 12.56 19.11 3.34
C ALA A 73 12.82 17.61 3.14
N LEU A 74 13.33 16.93 4.18
CA LEU A 74 13.51 15.47 4.17
C LEU A 74 12.18 14.72 4.00
N GLY A 75 11.11 15.14 4.68
CA GLY A 75 9.76 14.59 4.52
C GLY A 75 9.23 14.76 3.08
N GLY A 76 9.45 15.93 2.48
CA GLY A 76 9.11 16.18 1.08
C GLY A 76 9.90 15.30 0.10
N LEU A 77 11.21 15.16 0.33
CA LEU A 77 12.05 14.24 -0.45
C LEU A 77 11.57 12.79 -0.30
N ALA A 78 11.24 12.35 0.91
CA ALA A 78 10.76 11.01 1.19
C ALA A 78 9.50 10.66 0.35
N ILE A 79 8.51 11.55 0.31
CA ILE A 79 7.32 11.37 -0.53
C ILE A 79 7.67 11.39 -2.02
N SER A 80 8.63 12.21 -2.45
CA SER A 80 9.10 12.23 -3.84
C SER A 80 9.77 10.91 -4.23
N VAL A 81 10.57 10.33 -3.34
CA VAL A 81 11.20 9.01 -3.53
C VAL A 81 10.14 7.90 -3.60
N ILE A 82 9.12 7.95 -2.74
CA ILE A 82 7.97 7.03 -2.82
C ILE A 82 7.33 7.10 -4.22
N GLY A 83 7.05 8.32 -4.71
CA GLY A 83 6.45 8.52 -6.02
C GLY A 83 7.30 7.99 -7.17
N ALA A 84 8.61 8.28 -7.17
CA ALA A 84 9.54 7.80 -8.20
C ALA A 84 9.69 6.28 -8.19
N ALA A 85 9.88 5.67 -7.02
CA ALA A 85 9.98 4.22 -6.86
C ALA A 85 8.68 3.50 -7.25
N ASN A 86 7.52 4.13 -7.00
CA ASN A 86 6.21 3.60 -7.37
C ASN A 86 6.05 3.41 -8.89
N ILE A 87 6.61 4.30 -9.71
CA ILE A 87 6.58 4.15 -11.17
C ILE A 87 7.25 2.84 -11.57
N LEU A 88 8.46 2.59 -11.05
CA LEU A 88 9.21 1.37 -11.34
C LEU A 88 8.49 0.12 -10.82
N GLY A 89 8.02 0.17 -9.58
CA GLY A 89 7.32 -0.94 -8.94
C GLY A 89 6.04 -1.34 -9.66
N THR A 90 5.23 -0.37 -10.09
CA THR A 90 3.97 -0.62 -10.81
C THR A 90 4.22 -1.23 -12.19
N LEU A 91 5.22 -0.73 -12.94
CA LEU A 91 5.59 -1.28 -14.24
C LEU A 91 6.11 -2.73 -14.12
N LEU A 92 6.98 -2.97 -13.16
CA LEU A 92 7.52 -4.30 -12.90
C LEU A 92 6.46 -5.29 -12.40
N ALA A 93 5.53 -4.84 -11.55
CA ALA A 93 4.40 -5.66 -11.10
C ALA A 93 3.46 -6.04 -12.27
N GLY A 94 3.18 -5.09 -13.17
CA GLY A 94 2.40 -5.35 -14.38
C GLY A 94 3.09 -6.40 -15.28
N TRP A 95 4.39 -6.24 -15.51
CA TRP A 95 5.18 -7.20 -16.27
C TRP A 95 5.24 -8.58 -15.59
N ALA A 96 5.52 -8.63 -14.29
CA ALA A 96 5.61 -9.86 -13.52
C ALA A 96 4.26 -10.59 -13.46
N GLY A 97 3.14 -9.84 -13.36
CA GLY A 97 1.78 -10.38 -13.34
C GLY A 97 1.37 -11.12 -14.61
N ASN A 98 2.07 -10.89 -15.73
CA ASN A 98 1.89 -11.65 -16.97
C ASN A 98 2.69 -12.96 -17.01
N ARG A 99 3.70 -13.11 -16.14
CA ARG A 99 4.60 -14.28 -16.12
C ARG A 99 4.41 -15.18 -14.92
N TYR A 100 4.02 -14.60 -13.78
CA TYR A 100 3.90 -15.29 -12.51
C TYR A 100 2.46 -15.24 -11.98
N GLY A 101 2.13 -16.12 -11.06
CA GLY A 101 0.81 -16.14 -10.43
C GLY A 101 0.53 -14.86 -9.64
N LYS A 102 -0.47 -14.09 -10.07
CA LYS A 102 -0.84 -12.79 -9.48
C LYS A 102 -1.09 -12.85 -7.97
N LYS A 103 -1.69 -13.95 -7.50
CA LYS A 103 -1.96 -14.20 -6.08
C LYS A 103 -0.65 -14.22 -5.27
N TRP A 104 0.39 -14.91 -5.74
CA TRP A 104 1.68 -14.98 -5.04
C TRP A 104 2.45 -13.66 -5.06
N LEU A 105 2.33 -12.92 -6.16
CA LEU A 105 2.90 -11.58 -6.25
C LEU A 105 2.21 -10.62 -5.27
N LEU A 106 0.88 -10.66 -5.16
CA LEU A 106 0.12 -9.86 -4.19
C LEU A 106 0.53 -10.20 -2.75
N SER A 107 0.56 -11.49 -2.39
CA SER A 107 1.02 -11.96 -1.09
C SER A 107 2.45 -11.44 -0.78
N GLY A 108 3.37 -11.57 -1.74
CA GLY A 108 4.74 -11.06 -1.60
C GLY A 108 4.82 -9.55 -1.40
N ILE A 109 3.97 -8.77 -2.08
CA ILE A 109 3.91 -7.31 -1.92
C ILE A 109 3.40 -6.94 -0.52
N TYR A 110 2.33 -7.56 -0.03
CA TYR A 110 1.80 -7.29 1.31
C TYR A 110 2.80 -7.70 2.40
N ALA A 111 3.44 -8.87 2.27
CA ALA A 111 4.52 -9.29 3.16
C ALA A 111 5.70 -8.31 3.13
N GLY A 112 6.15 -7.92 1.95
CA GLY A 112 7.25 -6.99 1.77
C GLY A 112 6.99 -5.62 2.41
N ARG A 113 5.77 -5.08 2.27
CA ARG A 113 5.37 -3.84 2.94
C ARG A 113 5.39 -3.98 4.46
N SER A 114 4.86 -5.07 4.99
CA SER A 114 4.85 -5.32 6.43
C SER A 114 6.26 -5.46 6.99
N ILE A 115 7.16 -6.13 6.26
CA ILE A 115 8.58 -6.23 6.61
C ILE A 115 9.26 -4.85 6.58
N ALA A 116 9.03 -4.06 5.52
CA ALA A 116 9.60 -2.73 5.39
C ALA A 116 9.12 -1.80 6.53
N ALA A 117 7.83 -1.85 6.87
CA ALA A 117 7.25 -1.09 7.96
C ALA A 117 7.80 -1.52 9.32
N ALA A 118 7.88 -2.83 9.58
CA ALA A 118 8.45 -3.35 10.82
C ALA A 118 9.94 -2.98 10.96
N TRP A 119 10.72 -3.15 9.91
CA TRP A 119 12.12 -2.74 9.89
C TRP A 119 12.27 -1.25 10.21
N PHE A 120 11.47 -0.40 9.57
CA PHE A 120 11.55 1.04 9.77
C PHE A 120 11.29 1.46 11.22
N ILE A 121 10.23 0.95 11.86
CA ILE A 121 9.88 1.35 13.24
C ILE A 121 10.77 0.70 14.31
N MET A 122 11.48 -0.37 13.96
CA MET A 122 12.42 -1.06 14.88
C MET A 122 13.85 -0.54 14.75
N THR A 123 14.16 0.27 13.76
CA THR A 123 15.50 0.87 13.57
C THR A 123 15.51 2.33 14.01
N PRO A 124 16.68 2.87 14.43
CA PRO A 124 16.81 4.31 14.63
C PRO A 124 16.41 5.07 13.37
N ILE A 125 15.54 6.06 13.54
CA ILE A 125 15.06 6.83 12.40
C ILE A 125 16.11 7.91 12.10
N THR A 126 16.75 7.77 10.96
CA THR A 126 17.77 8.67 10.42
C THR A 126 17.39 9.09 9.00
N ALA A 127 18.04 10.10 8.43
CA ALA A 127 17.82 10.47 7.04
C ALA A 127 17.98 9.27 6.08
N ASN A 128 18.96 8.41 6.33
CA ASN A 128 19.20 7.21 5.52
C ASN A 128 18.06 6.20 5.63
N THR A 129 17.60 5.88 6.86
CA THR A 129 16.50 4.92 7.05
C THR A 129 15.18 5.44 6.49
N VAL A 130 14.92 6.74 6.56
CA VAL A 130 13.77 7.40 5.93
C VAL A 130 13.79 7.20 4.41
N ILE A 131 14.92 7.41 3.75
CA ILE A 131 15.02 7.26 2.28
C ILE A 131 14.95 5.79 1.85
N ILE A 132 15.62 4.89 2.57
CA ILE A 132 15.56 3.44 2.30
C ILE A 132 14.12 2.93 2.43
N PHE A 133 13.44 3.31 3.51
CA PHE A 133 12.04 2.96 3.72
C PHE A 133 11.15 3.54 2.59
N SER A 134 11.34 4.81 2.24
CA SER A 134 10.59 5.48 1.19
C SER A 134 10.75 4.79 -0.17
N PHE A 135 11.96 4.36 -0.51
CA PHE A 135 12.21 3.60 -1.73
C PHE A 135 11.54 2.23 -1.70
N ALA A 136 11.74 1.45 -0.63
CA ALA A 136 11.17 0.12 -0.48
C ALA A 136 9.62 0.17 -0.50
N MET A 137 9.05 1.09 0.28
CA MET A 137 7.61 1.27 0.34
C MET A 137 7.04 1.78 -0.97
N GLY A 138 7.69 2.76 -1.61
CA GLY A 138 7.30 3.29 -2.91
C GLY A 138 7.30 2.22 -4.00
N PHE A 139 8.33 1.39 -4.06
CA PHE A 139 8.43 0.29 -5.02
C PHE A 139 7.26 -0.70 -4.91
N LEU A 140 6.78 -0.94 -3.70
CA LEU A 140 5.64 -1.80 -3.43
C LEU A 140 4.29 -1.06 -3.41
N TRP A 141 4.28 0.28 -3.64
CA TRP A 141 3.15 1.17 -3.38
C TRP A 141 1.87 0.78 -4.12
N LEU A 142 1.80 1.07 -5.40
CA LEU A 142 0.66 0.72 -6.27
C LEU A 142 0.91 -0.53 -7.12
N ALA A 143 1.96 -1.30 -6.82
CA ALA A 143 2.25 -2.57 -7.49
C ALA A 143 1.09 -3.58 -7.37
N THR A 144 0.22 -3.42 -6.37
CA THR A 144 -1.00 -4.22 -6.18
C THR A 144 -2.10 -3.90 -7.20
N VAL A 145 -2.17 -2.70 -7.76
CA VAL A 145 -3.26 -2.24 -8.64
C VAL A 145 -3.37 -3.09 -9.91
N PRO A 146 -2.32 -3.24 -10.74
CA PRO A 146 -2.40 -4.05 -11.96
C PRO A 146 -2.59 -5.54 -11.66
N LEU A 147 -2.08 -6.02 -10.53
CA LEU A 147 -2.24 -7.42 -10.14
C LEU A 147 -3.67 -7.72 -9.68
N THR A 148 -4.26 -6.83 -8.87
CA THR A 148 -5.63 -6.99 -8.37
C THR A 148 -6.65 -6.89 -9.49
N SER A 149 -6.55 -5.87 -10.35
CA SER A 149 -7.45 -5.74 -11.51
C SER A 149 -7.31 -6.92 -12.47
N GLY A 150 -6.07 -7.36 -12.73
CA GLY A 150 -5.81 -8.53 -13.54
C GLY A 150 -6.28 -9.85 -12.92
N LEU A 151 -6.33 -9.95 -11.59
CA LEU A 151 -6.87 -11.14 -10.90
C LEU A 151 -8.39 -11.17 -11.00
N VAL A 152 -9.07 -10.04 -10.79
CA VAL A 152 -10.53 -9.91 -10.97
C VAL A 152 -10.92 -10.25 -12.41
N ALA A 153 -10.19 -9.73 -13.40
CA ALA A 153 -10.41 -10.05 -14.82
C ALA A 153 -10.20 -11.53 -15.13
N HIS A 154 -9.24 -12.17 -14.50
CA HIS A 154 -8.94 -13.59 -14.69
C HIS A 154 -10.04 -14.50 -14.13
N ILE A 155 -10.63 -14.14 -12.98
CA ILE A 155 -11.66 -14.97 -12.31
C ILE A 155 -13.03 -14.75 -12.95
N TYR A 156 -13.43 -13.50 -13.22
CA TYR A 156 -14.79 -13.13 -13.62
C TYR A 156 -14.93 -12.68 -15.08
N GLY A 157 -13.83 -12.70 -15.85
CA GLY A 157 -13.83 -12.21 -17.22
C GLY A 157 -13.84 -10.67 -17.34
N LEU A 158 -13.86 -10.19 -18.57
CA LEU A 158 -13.75 -8.75 -18.86
C LEU A 158 -15.09 -8.01 -18.83
N LYS A 159 -16.22 -8.71 -19.05
CA LYS A 159 -17.55 -8.11 -19.21
C LYS A 159 -17.94 -7.23 -18.01
N TYR A 160 -17.75 -7.72 -16.78
CA TYR A 160 -18.10 -7.01 -15.54
C TYR A 160 -16.89 -6.60 -14.70
N MET A 161 -15.68 -6.74 -15.25
CA MET A 161 -14.42 -6.45 -14.55
C MET A 161 -14.42 -5.04 -13.93
N ALA A 162 -14.86 -4.02 -14.68
CA ALA A 162 -14.83 -2.64 -14.21
C ALA A 162 -15.71 -2.44 -12.96
N THR A 163 -16.90 -3.04 -12.93
CA THR A 163 -17.79 -2.94 -11.77
C THR A 163 -17.25 -3.72 -10.58
N LEU A 164 -16.81 -4.95 -10.78
CA LEU A 164 -16.27 -5.79 -9.71
C LEU A 164 -14.99 -5.19 -9.13
N TYR A 165 -14.08 -4.72 -9.98
CA TYR A 165 -12.86 -4.03 -9.54
C TYR A 165 -13.18 -2.70 -8.87
N GLY A 166 -14.19 -1.95 -9.35
CA GLY A 166 -14.65 -0.72 -8.71
C GLY A 166 -15.12 -0.93 -7.27
N ILE A 167 -15.82 -2.03 -7.01
CA ILE A 167 -16.24 -2.42 -5.65
C ILE A 167 -15.03 -2.80 -4.78
N VAL A 168 -14.08 -3.53 -5.31
CA VAL A 168 -12.80 -3.81 -4.64
C VAL A 168 -12.04 -2.51 -4.36
N PHE A 169 -12.01 -1.58 -5.31
CA PHE A 169 -11.38 -0.28 -5.12
C PHE A 169 -12.11 0.58 -4.08
N PHE A 170 -13.42 0.45 -3.97
CA PHE A 170 -14.19 1.10 -2.89
C PHE A 170 -13.74 0.59 -1.50
N SER A 171 -13.42 -0.71 -1.35
CA SER A 171 -12.88 -1.22 -0.09
C SER A 171 -11.53 -0.56 0.27
N HIS A 172 -10.69 -0.30 -0.74
CA HIS A 172 -9.44 0.45 -0.56
C HIS A 172 -9.71 1.86 -0.01
N GLN A 173 -10.72 2.56 -0.53
CA GLN A 173 -11.08 3.88 -0.02
C GLN A 173 -11.60 3.85 1.42
N LEU A 174 -12.37 2.83 1.78
CA LEU A 174 -12.77 2.61 3.18
C LEU A 174 -11.54 2.34 4.07
N GLY A 175 -10.60 1.51 3.61
CA GLY A 175 -9.34 1.29 4.31
C GLY A 175 -8.53 2.57 4.47
N SER A 176 -8.46 3.38 3.42
CA SER A 176 -7.78 4.69 3.44
C SER A 176 -8.37 5.62 4.49
N PHE A 177 -9.70 5.74 4.52
CA PHE A 177 -10.38 6.54 5.54
C PHE A 177 -10.04 6.05 6.96
N VAL A 178 -10.16 4.75 7.20
CA VAL A 178 -9.86 4.16 8.52
C VAL A 178 -8.40 4.38 8.91
N GLY A 179 -7.46 4.20 7.99
CA GLY A 179 -6.02 4.37 8.25
C GLY A 179 -5.66 5.80 8.65
N VAL A 180 -6.16 6.79 7.92
CA VAL A 180 -5.92 8.20 8.25
C VAL A 180 -6.61 8.59 9.54
N TYR A 181 -7.88 8.22 9.71
CA TYR A 181 -8.67 8.56 10.89
C TYR A 181 -8.08 7.96 12.17
N LEU A 182 -7.78 6.66 12.15
CA LEU A 182 -7.15 6.00 13.31
C LEU A 182 -5.75 6.56 13.59
N GLY A 183 -5.00 6.92 12.55
CA GLY A 183 -3.71 7.57 12.68
C GLY A 183 -3.79 8.84 13.52
N GLY A 184 -4.74 9.72 13.22
CA GLY A 184 -4.97 10.95 13.99
C GLY A 184 -5.47 10.67 15.40
N VAL A 185 -6.55 9.88 15.55
CA VAL A 185 -7.16 9.61 16.87
C VAL A 185 -6.18 8.94 17.84
N LEU A 186 -5.43 7.93 17.37
CA LEU A 186 -4.49 7.23 18.25
C LEU A 186 -3.29 8.10 18.58
N TYR A 187 -2.86 8.98 17.68
CA TYR A 187 -1.85 9.98 17.98
C TYR A 187 -2.33 10.98 19.03
N ASP A 188 -3.54 11.52 18.88
CA ASP A 188 -4.11 12.47 19.86
C ASP A 188 -4.25 11.87 21.27
N ILE A 189 -4.50 10.56 21.38
CA ILE A 189 -4.66 9.87 22.65
C ILE A 189 -3.31 9.48 23.27
N SER A 190 -2.36 8.99 22.45
CA SER A 190 -1.11 8.38 22.93
C SER A 190 0.13 9.25 22.77
N GLY A 191 0.05 10.32 21.97
CA GLY A 191 1.20 11.15 21.59
C GLY A 191 2.21 10.42 20.71
N SER A 192 1.83 9.28 20.09
CA SER A 192 2.75 8.45 19.30
C SER A 192 2.05 7.70 18.17
N TYR A 193 2.74 7.58 17.03
CA TYR A 193 2.29 6.77 15.91
C TYR A 193 2.58 5.27 16.05
N THR A 194 3.32 4.85 17.05
CA THR A 194 3.79 3.46 17.21
C THR A 194 2.67 2.43 17.13
N MET A 195 1.54 2.70 17.82
CA MET A 195 0.40 1.77 17.82
C MET A 195 -0.23 1.60 16.43
N VAL A 196 -0.37 2.71 15.69
CA VAL A 196 -0.94 2.70 14.33
C VAL A 196 -0.06 1.93 13.36
N TRP A 197 1.28 2.08 13.48
CA TRP A 197 2.23 1.31 12.69
C TRP A 197 2.10 -0.19 12.93
N TRP A 198 1.99 -0.63 14.18
CA TRP A 198 1.82 -2.05 14.50
C TRP A 198 0.50 -2.61 14.00
N ILE A 199 -0.60 -1.84 14.07
CA ILE A 199 -1.88 -2.23 13.46
C ILE A 199 -1.71 -2.39 11.95
N GLY A 200 -1.06 -1.43 11.28
CA GLY A 200 -0.79 -1.49 9.83
C GLY A 200 0.05 -2.71 9.43
N ILE A 201 1.05 -3.06 10.24
CA ILE A 201 1.88 -4.26 10.02
C ILE A 201 1.04 -5.53 10.18
N ALA A 202 0.23 -5.63 11.24
CA ALA A 202 -0.63 -6.79 11.50
C ALA A 202 -1.65 -7.01 10.37
N VAL A 203 -2.31 -5.92 9.93
CA VAL A 203 -3.25 -5.92 8.82
C VAL A 203 -2.57 -6.35 7.51
N GLY A 204 -1.34 -5.88 7.26
CA GLY A 204 -0.56 -6.27 6.08
C GLY A 204 -0.12 -7.73 6.10
N VAL A 205 0.32 -8.24 7.25
CA VAL A 205 0.65 -9.67 7.43
C VAL A 205 -0.57 -10.53 7.19
N PHE A 206 -1.71 -10.17 7.77
CA PHE A 206 -2.98 -10.88 7.54
C PHE A 206 -3.35 -10.93 6.04
N SER A 207 -3.13 -9.83 5.31
CA SER A 207 -3.43 -9.76 3.87
C SER A 207 -2.42 -10.50 2.98
N SER A 208 -1.27 -10.90 3.52
CA SER A 208 -0.26 -11.68 2.81
C SER A 208 -0.54 -13.19 2.82
N LEU A 209 -1.44 -13.65 3.69
CA LEU A 209 -1.85 -15.06 3.82
C LEU A 209 -2.92 -15.44 2.80
#